data_4dd88b2bc4ebac0900725e33d01bae41
#
_entry.id   4dd88b2bc4ebac0900725e33d01bae41
#
_cell.length_a   1.000
_cell.length_b   1.000
_cell.length_c   1.000
_cell.angle_alpha   90.00
_cell.angle_beta   90.00
_cell.angle_gamma   90.00
#
_symmetry.space_group_name_H-M   'P 1'
#
loop_
_entity.id
_entity.type
_entity.pdbx_description
1 polymer ?
#
loop_
_entity_poly.entity_id
_entity_poly.type
_entity_poly.pdbx_seq_one_letter_code
_entity_poly.pdbx_strand_id
1 'polypeptide(L)'
;CTGEVISAEGLVLTNHHCGYSAIQQHSSVEHDYLTDGFWAMSREEELPCKGLTVTYVDRILDVTDYVNEQLKTDDDPNGTNYLSPKYLKTVADRFAKSEGITLTPGRKLELKAFYGGNRYYLFVKTTYSDIRMVGAPPSSIGKFGADTDNWMWPRHTGDFSIFRIYADKDGKPAAYSKDNVPLKVKKHLTISLDGYREGDFTFVKIGRA
;
A
#
# COMPACT_ATOMS: atom_id res chain seq x y z
N CYS A 1 4.65 3.75 2.79
CA CYS A 1 3.86 3.26 3.94
C CYS A 1 3.21 1.92 3.60
N THR A 2 2.86 1.16 4.62
CA THR A 2 2.09 -0.09 4.51
C THR A 2 0.74 0.11 5.19
N GLY A 3 -0.29 -0.49 4.66
CA GLY A 3 -1.63 -0.49 5.25
C GLY A 3 -2.24 -1.88 5.21
N GLU A 4 -3.18 -2.13 6.10
CA GLU A 4 -3.91 -3.39 6.23
C GLU A 4 -5.35 -3.21 5.80
N VAL A 5 -5.84 -4.11 4.94
CA VAL A 5 -7.25 -4.14 4.58
C VAL A 5 -8.02 -4.80 5.71
N ILE A 6 -9.00 -4.09 6.26
CA ILE A 6 -9.75 -4.48 7.46
C ILE A 6 -11.25 -4.69 7.23
N SER A 7 -11.71 -4.63 5.98
CA SER A 7 -13.09 -4.94 5.63
C SER A 7 -13.21 -5.55 4.24
N ALA A 8 -14.31 -6.24 3.98
CA ALA A 8 -14.64 -6.80 2.67
C ALA A 8 -14.85 -5.71 1.59
N GLU A 9 -15.03 -4.46 1.99
CA GLU A 9 -15.31 -3.31 1.13
C GLU A 9 -14.14 -2.31 1.07
N GLY A 10 -12.90 -2.82 1.07
CA GLY A 10 -11.70 -2.06 0.77
C GLY A 10 -11.30 -1.01 1.82
N LEU A 11 -11.78 -1.13 3.06
CA LEU A 11 -11.33 -0.25 4.15
C LEU A 11 -9.89 -0.59 4.52
N VAL A 12 -9.03 0.41 4.57
CA VAL A 12 -7.58 0.28 4.85
C VAL A 12 -7.24 1.04 6.11
N LEU A 13 -6.58 0.35 7.04
CA LEU A 13 -5.98 0.94 8.22
C LEU A 13 -4.49 1.15 7.98
N THR A 14 -3.99 2.35 8.29
CA THR A 14 -2.56 2.69 8.25
C THR A 14 -2.23 3.68 9.36
N ASN A 15 -0.98 4.10 9.47
CA ASN A 15 -0.59 5.07 10.48
C ASN A 15 -1.11 6.48 10.16
N HIS A 16 -1.31 7.30 11.19
CA HIS A 16 -1.65 8.72 11.06
C HIS A 16 -0.57 9.47 10.30
N HIS A 17 0.70 9.26 10.64
CA HIS A 17 1.82 9.90 9.94
C HIS A 17 1.91 9.49 8.46
N CYS A 18 1.45 8.31 8.08
CA CYS A 18 1.34 7.89 6.68
C CYS A 18 0.21 8.63 5.95
N GLY A 19 -0.87 8.92 6.65
CA GLY A 19 -2.02 9.69 6.14
C GLY A 19 -1.87 11.19 6.23
N TYR A 20 -0.83 11.69 6.92
CA TYR A 20 -0.70 13.10 7.28
C TYR A 20 -0.89 14.06 6.10
N SER A 21 -0.22 13.80 4.98
CA SER A 21 -0.34 14.66 3.79
C SER A 21 -1.76 14.69 3.22
N ALA A 22 -2.48 13.57 3.27
CA ALA A 22 -3.87 13.50 2.81
C ALA A 22 -4.79 14.29 3.76
N ILE A 23 -4.60 14.17 5.07
CA ILE A 23 -5.35 14.93 6.08
C ILE A 23 -5.09 16.44 5.89
N GLN A 24 -3.82 16.82 5.71
CA GLN A 24 -3.41 18.20 5.50
C GLN A 24 -4.02 18.81 4.22
N GLN A 25 -4.07 18.03 3.12
CA GLN A 25 -4.65 18.51 1.85
C GLN A 25 -6.13 18.86 1.97
N HIS A 26 -6.85 18.24 2.90
CA HIS A 26 -8.26 18.50 3.16
C HIS A 26 -8.50 19.50 4.28
N SER A 27 -7.46 19.83 5.07
CA SER A 27 -7.56 20.82 6.13
C SER A 27 -7.58 22.25 5.56
N SER A 28 -8.41 23.09 6.14
CA SER A 28 -8.53 24.52 5.87
C SER A 28 -8.67 25.30 7.17
N VAL A 29 -8.74 26.62 7.08
CA VAL A 29 -9.00 27.47 8.26
C VAL A 29 -10.38 27.20 8.87
N GLU A 30 -11.35 26.83 8.03
CA GLU A 30 -12.73 26.55 8.46
C GLU A 30 -12.90 25.11 8.95
N HIS A 31 -12.07 24.17 8.46
CA HIS A 31 -12.11 22.75 8.79
C HIS A 31 -10.68 22.25 8.99
N ASP A 32 -10.14 22.41 10.19
CA ASP A 32 -8.79 21.92 10.51
C ASP A 32 -8.80 20.46 10.95
N TYR A 33 -8.82 19.55 9.97
CA TYR A 33 -8.83 18.12 10.24
C TYR A 33 -7.55 17.59 10.91
N LEU A 34 -6.45 18.34 10.88
CA LEU A 34 -5.27 18.00 11.66
C LEU A 34 -5.49 18.23 13.16
N THR A 35 -6.21 19.31 13.51
CA THR A 35 -6.50 19.67 14.91
C THR A 35 -7.73 18.95 15.44
N ASP A 36 -8.80 18.85 14.63
CA ASP A 36 -10.11 18.36 15.08
C ASP A 36 -10.32 16.87 14.79
N GLY A 37 -9.50 16.30 13.87
CA GLY A 37 -9.74 15.00 13.29
C GLY A 37 -10.84 15.02 12.22
N PHE A 38 -11.06 13.88 11.60
CA PHE A 38 -12.09 13.70 10.58
C PHE A 38 -12.72 12.30 10.65
N TRP A 39 -14.05 12.23 10.53
CA TRP A 39 -14.79 10.98 10.48
C TRP A 39 -15.93 11.11 9.49
N ALA A 40 -15.87 10.38 8.38
CA ALA A 40 -16.98 10.24 7.45
C ALA A 40 -18.05 9.34 8.05
N MET A 41 -19.27 9.85 8.20
CA MET A 41 -20.42 9.09 8.74
C MET A 41 -21.16 8.36 7.62
N SER A 42 -20.89 8.70 6.36
CA SER A 42 -21.42 8.05 5.18
C SER A 42 -20.36 7.97 4.08
N ARG A 43 -20.63 7.19 3.02
CA ARG A 43 -19.70 7.08 1.89
C ARG A 43 -19.57 8.35 1.07
N GLU A 44 -20.62 9.14 1.06
CA GLU A 44 -20.70 10.43 0.37
C GLU A 44 -19.80 11.47 1.02
N GLU A 45 -19.53 11.32 2.30
CA GLU A 45 -18.64 12.20 3.08
C GLU A 45 -17.15 11.79 2.96
N GLU A 46 -16.85 10.61 2.43
CA GLU A 46 -15.47 10.15 2.24
C GLU A 46 -14.72 11.07 1.26
N LEU A 47 -13.56 11.59 1.67
CA LEU A 47 -12.82 12.64 0.96
C LEU A 47 -11.79 12.06 -0.03
N PRO A 48 -11.89 12.35 -1.34
CA PRO A 48 -10.95 11.84 -2.34
C PRO A 48 -9.54 12.37 -2.14
N CYS A 49 -8.55 11.50 -1.99
CA CYS A 49 -7.15 11.84 -1.75
C CYS A 49 -6.37 11.83 -3.06
N LYS A 50 -6.23 13.00 -3.68
CA LYS A 50 -5.51 13.14 -4.96
C LYS A 50 -4.03 12.77 -4.80
N GLY A 51 -3.55 11.87 -5.65
CA GLY A 51 -2.15 11.43 -5.65
C GLY A 51 -1.85 10.29 -4.68
N LEU A 52 -2.77 9.96 -3.75
CA LEU A 52 -2.62 8.78 -2.91
C LEU A 52 -2.95 7.53 -3.72
N THR A 53 -2.15 6.48 -3.53
CA THR A 53 -2.37 5.20 -4.20
C THR A 53 -2.20 4.04 -3.23
N VAL A 54 -2.92 2.95 -3.50
CA VAL A 54 -2.72 1.68 -2.81
C VAL A 54 -2.29 0.62 -3.81
N THR A 55 -1.18 -0.06 -3.51
CA THR A 55 -0.63 -1.10 -4.38
C THR A 55 -0.67 -2.44 -3.68
N TYR A 56 -1.35 -3.40 -4.30
CA TYR A 56 -1.31 -4.80 -3.90
C TYR A 56 -0.19 -5.53 -4.61
N VAL A 57 0.45 -6.44 -3.90
CA VAL A 57 1.30 -7.48 -4.49
C VAL A 57 0.42 -8.70 -4.75
N ASP A 58 0.02 -8.90 -6.01
CA ASP A 58 -0.87 -9.99 -6.38
C ASP A 58 -0.16 -11.34 -6.38
N ARG A 59 1.08 -11.34 -6.87
CA ARG A 59 1.91 -12.54 -7.01
C ARG A 59 3.38 -12.20 -6.87
N ILE A 60 4.14 -13.13 -6.30
CA ILE A 60 5.61 -13.11 -6.27
C ILE A 60 6.07 -14.42 -6.91
N LEU A 61 6.86 -14.32 -7.96
CA LEU A 61 7.40 -15.46 -8.71
C LEU A 61 8.91 -15.49 -8.56
N ASP A 62 9.47 -16.64 -8.19
CA ASP A 62 10.93 -16.85 -8.31
C ASP A 62 11.23 -17.09 -9.80
N VAL A 63 12.01 -16.18 -10.36
CA VAL A 63 12.41 -16.20 -11.77
C VAL A 63 13.92 -16.27 -11.93
N THR A 64 14.60 -16.76 -10.89
CA THR A 64 16.06 -16.77 -10.81
C THR A 64 16.68 -17.51 -11.98
N ASP A 65 16.20 -18.71 -12.31
CA ASP A 65 16.77 -19.52 -13.39
C ASP A 65 16.56 -18.84 -14.74
N TYR A 66 15.36 -18.29 -14.98
CA TYR A 66 15.08 -17.55 -16.20
C TYR A 66 16.00 -16.34 -16.39
N VAL A 67 16.19 -15.51 -15.34
CA VAL A 67 17.09 -14.36 -15.40
C VAL A 67 18.52 -14.79 -15.65
N ASN A 68 19.00 -15.84 -14.99
CA ASN A 68 20.34 -16.35 -15.17
C ASN A 68 20.59 -16.87 -16.59
N GLU A 69 19.58 -17.44 -17.25
CA GLU A 69 19.69 -17.82 -18.66
C GLU A 69 19.77 -16.59 -19.56
N GLN A 70 18.96 -15.55 -19.32
CA GLN A 70 19.05 -14.32 -20.10
C GLN A 70 20.40 -13.63 -19.94
N LEU A 71 20.96 -13.60 -18.72
CA LEU A 71 22.27 -13.02 -18.42
C LEU A 71 23.43 -13.74 -19.15
N LYS A 72 23.27 -15.03 -19.47
CA LYS A 72 24.28 -15.78 -20.23
C LYS A 72 24.21 -15.50 -21.73
N THR A 73 23.04 -15.17 -22.24
CA THR A 73 22.77 -15.02 -23.68
C THR A 73 22.76 -13.57 -24.14
N ASP A 74 22.38 -12.66 -23.28
CA ASP A 74 22.33 -11.23 -23.62
C ASP A 74 23.71 -10.58 -23.49
N ASP A 75 23.98 -9.60 -24.36
CA ASP A 75 25.23 -8.82 -24.32
C ASP A 75 25.31 -7.95 -23.06
N ASP A 76 26.43 -8.08 -22.33
CA ASP A 76 26.71 -7.32 -21.09
C ASP A 76 28.17 -6.88 -21.04
N PRO A 77 28.55 -5.89 -21.88
CA PRO A 77 29.96 -5.46 -21.99
C PRO A 77 30.53 -4.90 -20.68
N ASN A 78 29.70 -4.51 -19.76
CA ASN A 78 30.13 -3.94 -18.48
C ASN A 78 29.92 -4.88 -17.28
N GLY A 79 29.35 -6.06 -17.48
CA GLY A 79 29.05 -7.02 -16.40
C GLY A 79 28.09 -6.46 -15.33
N THR A 80 27.14 -5.58 -15.69
CA THR A 80 26.26 -4.89 -14.75
C THR A 80 24.78 -5.22 -14.90
N ASN A 81 24.42 -6.00 -15.91
CA ASN A 81 23.02 -6.32 -16.21
C ASN A 81 22.31 -6.98 -15.02
N TYR A 82 22.99 -7.80 -14.25
CA TYR A 82 22.44 -8.55 -13.13
C TYR A 82 21.79 -7.67 -12.03
N LEU A 83 22.15 -6.38 -11.93
CA LEU A 83 21.55 -5.41 -11.00
C LEU A 83 20.91 -4.21 -11.72
N SER A 84 21.04 -4.13 -13.05
CA SER A 84 20.54 -2.98 -13.82
C SER A 84 19.00 -2.94 -13.84
N PRO A 85 18.36 -1.89 -13.28
CA PRO A 85 16.90 -1.78 -13.29
C PRO A 85 16.31 -1.77 -14.72
N LYS A 86 17.03 -1.17 -15.68
CA LYS A 86 16.61 -1.11 -17.08
C LYS A 86 16.63 -2.49 -17.72
N TYR A 87 17.67 -3.24 -17.50
CA TYR A 87 17.80 -4.61 -18.01
C TYR A 87 16.75 -5.52 -17.37
N LEU A 88 16.65 -5.51 -16.03
CA LEU A 88 15.69 -6.33 -15.30
C LEU A 88 14.24 -6.04 -15.72
N LYS A 89 13.91 -4.78 -16.05
CA LYS A 89 12.61 -4.44 -16.62
C LYS A 89 12.38 -5.13 -17.97
N THR A 90 13.38 -5.12 -18.84
CA THR A 90 13.28 -5.79 -20.16
C THR A 90 13.09 -7.29 -19.99
N VAL A 91 13.81 -7.91 -19.06
CA VAL A 91 13.66 -9.36 -18.75
C VAL A 91 12.28 -9.66 -18.17
N ALA A 92 11.75 -8.78 -17.28
CA ALA A 92 10.40 -8.92 -16.76
C ALA A 92 9.33 -8.90 -17.86
N ASP A 93 9.47 -7.99 -18.82
CA ASP A 93 8.54 -7.88 -19.96
C ASP A 93 8.61 -9.12 -20.88
N ARG A 94 9.82 -9.68 -21.10
CA ARG A 94 10.00 -10.95 -21.83
C ARG A 94 9.34 -12.11 -21.09
N PHE A 95 9.60 -12.25 -19.80
CA PHE A 95 9.01 -13.29 -18.97
C PHE A 95 7.48 -13.22 -18.95
N ALA A 96 6.94 -12.02 -18.83
CA ALA A 96 5.49 -11.83 -18.83
C ALA A 96 4.84 -12.30 -20.15
N LYS A 97 5.51 -12.06 -21.27
CA LYS A 97 5.03 -12.54 -22.59
C LYS A 97 5.07 -14.07 -22.68
N SER A 98 6.15 -14.71 -22.22
CA SER A 98 6.29 -16.17 -22.26
C SER A 98 5.25 -16.86 -21.37
N GLU A 99 4.93 -16.28 -20.22
CA GLU A 99 3.97 -16.84 -19.26
C GLU A 99 2.52 -16.36 -19.48
N GLY A 100 2.25 -15.57 -20.52
CA GLY A 100 0.91 -15.06 -20.81
C GLY A 100 0.36 -14.11 -19.73
N ILE A 101 1.23 -13.43 -18.98
CA ILE A 101 0.81 -12.46 -17.95
C ILE A 101 0.28 -11.21 -18.65
N THR A 102 -1.03 -11.02 -18.60
CA THR A 102 -1.66 -9.83 -19.19
C THR A 102 -1.49 -8.62 -18.30
N LEU A 103 -0.96 -7.54 -18.87
CA LEU A 103 -0.89 -6.23 -18.23
C LEU A 103 -2.19 -5.47 -18.52
N THR A 104 -3.01 -5.30 -17.50
CA THR A 104 -4.22 -4.46 -17.50
C THR A 104 -3.89 -3.08 -16.93
N PRO A 105 -4.73 -2.05 -17.13
CA PRO A 105 -4.57 -0.76 -16.46
C PRO A 105 -4.38 -0.94 -14.95
N GLY A 106 -3.40 -0.23 -14.39
CA GLY A 106 -3.03 -0.36 -12.97
C GLY A 106 -2.14 -1.56 -12.63
N ARG A 107 -2.00 -2.56 -13.50
CA ARG A 107 -1.10 -3.71 -13.27
C ARG A 107 0.31 -3.41 -13.74
N LYS A 108 1.29 -3.67 -12.88
CA LYS A 108 2.72 -3.44 -13.14
C LYS A 108 3.54 -4.65 -12.74
N LEU A 109 4.66 -4.82 -13.44
CA LEU A 109 5.68 -5.81 -13.11
C LEU A 109 6.89 -5.09 -12.51
N GLU A 110 7.47 -5.71 -11.49
CA GLU A 110 8.72 -5.27 -10.90
C GLU A 110 9.61 -6.48 -10.64
N LEU A 111 10.68 -6.60 -11.41
CA LEU A 111 11.71 -7.62 -11.21
C LEU A 111 12.81 -7.05 -10.33
N LYS A 112 13.07 -7.71 -9.21
CA LYS A 112 14.10 -7.31 -8.25
C LYS A 112 15.15 -8.38 -8.07
N ALA A 113 16.40 -7.94 -8.04
CA ALA A 113 17.53 -8.74 -7.59
C ALA A 113 17.61 -8.71 -6.06
N PHE A 114 17.84 -9.86 -5.47
CA PHE A 114 18.06 -10.05 -4.04
C PHE A 114 19.41 -10.70 -3.80
N TYR A 115 19.97 -10.48 -2.61
CA TYR A 115 21.25 -11.05 -2.19
C TYR A 115 22.39 -10.82 -3.20
N GLY A 116 22.48 -9.55 -3.69
CA GLY A 116 23.52 -9.19 -4.66
C GLY A 116 23.37 -9.85 -6.03
N GLY A 117 22.16 -10.23 -6.44
CA GLY A 117 21.91 -10.90 -7.73
C GLY A 117 21.91 -12.44 -7.66
N ASN A 118 21.97 -13.03 -6.46
CA ASN A 118 21.88 -14.49 -6.31
C ASN A 118 20.44 -15.02 -6.45
N ARG A 119 19.42 -14.14 -6.31
CA ARG A 119 18.01 -14.48 -6.49
C ARG A 119 17.28 -13.35 -7.19
N TYR A 120 16.27 -13.71 -7.98
CA TYR A 120 15.44 -12.77 -8.69
C TYR A 120 13.97 -13.09 -8.49
N TYR A 121 13.20 -12.09 -8.05
CA TYR A 121 11.76 -12.24 -7.86
C TYR A 121 11.00 -11.23 -8.69
N LEU A 122 10.01 -11.73 -9.43
CA LEU A 122 9.07 -10.92 -10.19
C LEU A 122 7.82 -10.68 -9.34
N PHE A 123 7.58 -9.42 -9.05
CA PHE A 123 6.38 -8.94 -8.37
C PHE A 123 5.35 -8.50 -9.41
N VAL A 124 4.20 -9.14 -9.39
CA VAL A 124 3.02 -8.69 -10.14
C VAL A 124 2.19 -7.84 -9.18
N LYS A 125 2.01 -6.57 -9.53
CA LYS A 125 1.37 -5.57 -8.65
C LYS A 125 0.16 -4.95 -9.32
N THR A 126 -0.88 -4.64 -8.54
CA THR A 126 -2.03 -3.85 -8.97
C THR A 126 -2.14 -2.60 -8.11
N THR A 127 -2.20 -1.42 -8.75
CA THR A 127 -2.26 -0.11 -8.10
C THR A 127 -3.61 0.53 -8.34
N TYR A 128 -4.28 0.90 -7.25
CA TYR A 128 -5.52 1.67 -7.24
C TYR A 128 -5.22 3.12 -6.92
N SER A 129 -5.91 4.05 -7.57
CA SER A 129 -5.70 5.50 -7.46
C SER A 129 -6.92 6.29 -6.96
N ASP A 130 -8.11 5.69 -6.91
CA ASP A 130 -9.26 6.29 -6.21
C ASP A 130 -9.25 5.82 -4.75
N ILE A 131 -8.54 6.60 -3.92
CA ILE A 131 -8.43 6.36 -2.48
C ILE A 131 -9.12 7.52 -1.77
N ARG A 132 -9.98 7.21 -0.80
CA ARG A 132 -10.71 8.22 -0.06
C ARG A 132 -10.45 8.11 1.43
N MET A 133 -10.29 9.26 2.10
CA MET A 133 -10.14 9.35 3.54
C MET A 133 -11.49 9.10 4.21
N VAL A 134 -11.50 8.16 5.14
CA VAL A 134 -12.67 7.77 5.92
C VAL A 134 -12.59 8.31 7.33
N GLY A 135 -11.40 8.31 7.90
CA GLY A 135 -11.22 8.81 9.25
C GLY A 135 -9.77 8.96 9.66
N ALA A 136 -9.55 9.93 10.52
CA ALA A 136 -8.28 10.14 11.20
C ALA A 136 -8.54 10.83 12.52
N PRO A 137 -7.90 10.41 13.62
CA PRO A 137 -7.97 11.16 14.89
C PRO A 137 -7.26 12.51 14.75
N PRO A 138 -7.54 13.47 15.62
CA PRO A 138 -6.75 14.69 15.72
C PRO A 138 -5.27 14.39 15.96
N SER A 139 -4.38 15.28 15.53
CA SER A 139 -2.93 15.11 15.70
C SER A 139 -2.52 15.02 17.17
N SER A 140 -3.30 15.58 18.09
CA SER A 140 -3.13 15.43 19.55
C SER A 140 -3.21 13.96 20.01
N ILE A 141 -3.86 13.09 19.24
CA ILE A 141 -3.92 11.62 19.45
C ILE A 141 -2.97 10.92 18.47
N GLY A 142 -3.08 11.23 17.18
CA GLY A 142 -2.32 10.56 16.12
C GLY A 142 -0.81 10.77 16.21
N LYS A 143 -0.39 11.89 16.79
CA LYS A 143 1.01 12.25 17.06
C LYS A 143 1.22 12.63 18.52
N PHE A 144 0.58 11.94 19.45
CA PHE A 144 0.73 12.22 20.88
C PHE A 144 2.19 12.10 21.31
N GLY A 145 2.66 13.09 22.09
CA GLY A 145 4.06 13.18 22.52
C GLY A 145 5.01 13.74 21.45
N ALA A 146 4.52 14.01 20.24
CA ALA A 146 5.29 14.55 19.11
C ALA A 146 6.62 13.79 18.89
N ASP A 147 7.70 14.51 18.62
CA ASP A 147 9.01 13.88 18.38
C ASP A 147 9.76 13.58 19.69
N THR A 148 9.40 14.24 20.79
CA THR A 148 10.08 14.13 22.09
C THR A 148 9.58 12.92 22.89
N ASP A 149 8.26 12.79 23.04
CA ASP A 149 7.66 11.84 23.99
C ASP A 149 6.95 10.66 23.31
N ASN A 150 6.96 10.60 21.96
CA ASN A 150 6.32 9.52 21.20
C ASN A 150 6.82 8.13 21.60
N TRP A 151 8.07 7.98 22.01
CA TRP A 151 8.68 6.72 22.43
C TRP A 151 8.74 6.53 23.94
N MET A 152 8.22 7.46 24.71
CA MET A 152 8.15 7.34 26.16
C MET A 152 7.13 6.29 26.58
N TRP A 153 7.45 5.56 27.61
CA TRP A 153 6.52 4.62 28.25
C TRP A 153 5.85 5.28 29.47
N PRO A 154 4.54 5.08 29.69
CA PRO A 154 3.58 4.37 28.84
C PRO A 154 3.20 5.14 27.58
N ARG A 155 2.95 4.41 26.49
CA ARG A 155 2.59 5.03 25.20
C ARG A 155 1.09 5.32 25.13
N HIS A 156 0.76 6.53 24.67
CA HIS A 156 -0.62 7.00 24.54
C HIS A 156 -0.97 7.39 23.10
N THR A 157 -0.05 7.23 22.15
CA THR A 157 -0.25 7.61 20.76
C THR A 157 -1.23 6.66 20.07
N GLY A 158 -2.27 7.21 19.47
CA GLY A 158 -3.17 6.51 18.55
C GLY A 158 -2.79 6.83 17.10
N ASP A 159 -1.62 6.36 16.65
CA ASP A 159 -1.07 6.66 15.32
C ASP A 159 -1.76 5.81 14.25
N PHE A 160 -2.98 6.19 13.89
CA PHE A 160 -3.74 5.51 12.85
C PHE A 160 -4.51 6.49 11.95
N SER A 161 -4.82 6.06 10.73
CA SER A 161 -5.74 6.70 9.80
C SER A 161 -6.42 5.64 8.93
N ILE A 162 -7.60 5.96 8.47
CA ILE A 162 -8.48 5.02 7.75
C ILE A 162 -8.81 5.60 6.39
N PHE A 163 -8.58 4.79 5.36
CA PHE A 163 -8.91 5.09 3.98
C PHE A 163 -9.77 3.98 3.38
N ARG A 164 -10.41 4.26 2.25
CA ARG A 164 -11.12 3.25 1.47
C ARG A 164 -10.62 3.27 0.03
N ILE A 165 -10.45 2.07 -0.52
CA ILE A 165 -10.11 1.87 -1.92
C ILE A 165 -11.39 1.79 -2.72
N TYR A 166 -11.46 2.58 -3.79
CA TYR A 166 -12.52 2.53 -4.77
C TYR A 166 -12.00 1.98 -6.10
N ALA A 167 -12.88 1.34 -6.83
CA ALA A 167 -12.61 0.75 -8.14
C ALA A 167 -13.82 0.97 -9.07
N ASP A 168 -13.67 0.66 -10.34
CA ASP A 168 -14.82 0.58 -11.23
C ASP A 168 -15.79 -0.55 -10.82
N LYS A 169 -16.92 -0.63 -11.50
CA LYS A 169 -17.97 -1.64 -11.18
C LYS A 169 -17.50 -3.09 -11.36
N ASP A 170 -16.44 -3.30 -12.13
CA ASP A 170 -15.81 -4.60 -12.35
C ASP A 170 -14.66 -4.89 -11.37
N GLY A 171 -14.38 -3.98 -10.44
CA GLY A 171 -13.30 -4.08 -9.46
C GLY A 171 -11.91 -3.76 -10.03
N LYS A 172 -11.82 -3.12 -11.21
CA LYS A 172 -10.56 -2.72 -11.83
C LYS A 172 -10.10 -1.35 -11.35
N PRO A 173 -8.78 -1.11 -11.30
CA PRO A 173 -8.25 0.21 -11.01
C PRO A 173 -8.79 1.26 -11.98
N ALA A 174 -9.30 2.36 -11.41
CA ALA A 174 -9.84 3.48 -12.16
C ALA A 174 -9.39 4.80 -11.52
N ALA A 175 -9.39 5.88 -12.32
CA ALA A 175 -9.27 7.22 -11.79
C ALA A 175 -10.52 7.57 -10.96
N TYR A 176 -10.40 8.60 -10.11
CA TYR A 176 -11.54 9.07 -9.32
C TYR A 176 -12.78 9.30 -10.18
N SER A 177 -13.88 8.71 -9.77
CA SER A 177 -15.21 8.95 -10.31
C SER A 177 -16.26 8.80 -9.20
N LYS A 178 -17.34 9.58 -9.28
CA LYS A 178 -18.50 9.40 -8.39
C LYS A 178 -19.20 8.05 -8.58
N ASP A 179 -19.03 7.44 -9.76
CA ASP A 179 -19.62 6.13 -10.11
C ASP A 179 -18.79 4.94 -9.62
N ASN A 180 -17.57 5.19 -9.13
CA ASN A 180 -16.75 4.12 -8.57
C ASN A 180 -17.37 3.58 -7.27
N VAL A 181 -17.15 2.30 -7.05
CA VAL A 181 -17.67 1.57 -5.89
C VAL A 181 -16.51 1.12 -4.98
N PRO A 182 -16.76 0.90 -3.68
CA PRO A 182 -15.79 0.30 -2.80
C PRO A 182 -15.25 -1.01 -3.35
N LEU A 183 -13.92 -1.17 -3.33
CA LEU A 183 -13.25 -2.37 -3.82
C LEU A 183 -13.68 -3.58 -2.98
N LYS A 184 -14.25 -4.59 -3.63
CA LYS A 184 -14.53 -5.86 -2.99
C LYS A 184 -13.25 -6.70 -2.95
N VAL A 185 -12.77 -7.00 -1.74
CA VAL A 185 -11.55 -7.77 -1.52
C VAL A 185 -11.87 -9.21 -1.17
N LYS A 186 -11.00 -10.14 -1.59
CA LYS A 186 -11.16 -11.58 -1.31
C LYS A 186 -10.80 -11.93 0.13
N LYS A 187 -9.86 -11.20 0.73
CA LYS A 187 -9.38 -11.41 2.09
C LYS A 187 -9.10 -10.07 2.75
N HIS A 188 -9.39 -9.99 4.02
CA HIS A 188 -9.09 -8.86 4.90
C HIS A 188 -8.79 -9.36 6.30
N LEU A 189 -8.16 -8.53 7.12
CA LEU A 189 -7.98 -8.81 8.53
C LEU A 189 -9.29 -8.55 9.27
N THR A 190 -9.62 -9.42 10.20
CA THR A 190 -10.78 -9.24 11.08
C THR A 190 -10.35 -8.48 12.33
N ILE A 191 -11.08 -7.41 12.66
CA ILE A 191 -10.89 -6.72 13.93
C ILE A 191 -11.57 -7.55 15.03
N SER A 192 -10.80 -7.97 16.04
CA SER A 192 -11.35 -8.62 17.21
C SER A 192 -11.71 -7.59 18.28
N LEU A 193 -12.89 -7.76 18.87
CA LEU A 193 -13.32 -7.00 20.04
C LEU A 193 -13.20 -7.79 21.35
N ASP A 194 -12.68 -9.02 21.29
CA ASP A 194 -12.53 -9.90 22.45
C ASP A 194 -11.39 -9.45 23.38
N GLY A 195 -10.54 -8.54 22.90
CA GLY A 195 -9.36 -8.07 23.61
C GLY A 195 -8.25 -9.12 23.66
N TYR A 196 -7.37 -8.99 24.65
CA TYR A 196 -6.25 -9.91 24.91
C TYR A 196 -6.04 -10.03 26.42
N ARG A 197 -5.38 -11.10 26.85
CA ARG A 197 -5.06 -11.37 28.25
C ARG A 197 -3.55 -11.57 28.41
N GLU A 198 -3.07 -11.43 29.64
CA GLU A 198 -1.68 -11.78 29.95
C GLU A 198 -1.39 -13.24 29.59
N GLY A 199 -0.29 -13.46 28.86
CA GLY A 199 0.09 -14.77 28.34
C GLY A 199 -0.42 -15.09 26.93
N ASP A 200 -1.29 -14.28 26.34
CA ASP A 200 -1.72 -14.46 24.95
C ASP A 200 -0.57 -14.15 23.99
N PHE A 201 -0.52 -14.91 22.89
CA PHE A 201 0.41 -14.59 21.80
C PHE A 201 -0.03 -13.32 21.07
N THR A 202 0.85 -12.32 21.05
CA THR A 202 0.65 -11.08 20.32
C THR A 202 1.87 -10.73 19.48
N PHE A 203 1.67 -9.98 18.41
CA PHE A 203 2.76 -9.44 17.59
C PHE A 203 2.40 -8.06 17.06
N VAL A 204 3.43 -7.29 16.73
CA VAL A 204 3.27 -5.99 16.08
C VAL A 204 3.60 -6.16 14.61
N LYS A 205 2.61 -5.85 13.74
CA LYS A 205 2.85 -5.78 12.31
C LYS A 205 3.37 -4.37 12.00
N ILE A 206 4.65 -4.29 11.66
CA ILE A 206 5.28 -3.01 11.33
C ILE A 206 5.03 -2.69 9.87
N GLY A 207 4.22 -1.65 9.64
CA GLY A 207 4.12 -1.00 8.36
C GLY A 207 5.20 0.07 8.29
N ARG A 208 6.18 -0.08 7.41
CA ARG A 208 7.20 0.94 7.25
C ARG A 208 6.86 1.87 6.10
N ALA A 209 7.03 3.16 6.38
CA ALA A 209 7.13 4.20 5.37
C ALA A 209 8.46 4.08 4.60
#